data_b0984895b09f300c2b3ef9f1ffbe7dd5
#
_entry.id   b0984895b09f300c2b3ef9f1ffbe7dd5
#
_cell.length_a   1.000
_cell.length_b   1.000
_cell.length_c   1.000
_cell.angle_alpha   90.00
_cell.angle_beta   90.00
_cell.angle_gamma   90.00
#
_symmetry.space_group_name_H-M   'P 1'
#
loop_
_entity.id
_entity.type
_entity.pdbx_description
1 polymer ?
#
loop_
_entity_poly.entity_id
_entity_poly.type
_entity_poly.pdbx_seq_one_letter_code
_entity_poly.pdbx_strand_id
1 'polypeptide(L)'
;STFGDKPFKESVCVSCGECVERCPTAALTPRMAEFPTRRVKTTCPFCGVGCGLHLGVRGDRIVQAKGDRSSPVNRGELCVRGRYGYGFVGSPSRVTTPLVRAYDPFTRLDQGYDGGREKLVRSPLIKQESDFVEVTWDQVIKYVASSLAHYTGDQFAAFSSAKCTNEDNYIFQKFVRAVMGTNNIDHCARL
;
A
#
# COMPACT_ATOMS: atom_id res chain seq x y z
N SER A 1 23.71 -24.27 5.31
CA SER A 1 22.66 -25.20 4.89
C SER A 1 21.38 -24.95 5.66
N THR A 2 20.27 -25.38 5.15
CA THR A 2 19.00 -25.40 5.86
C THR A 2 18.97 -26.59 6.82
N PHE A 3 18.07 -26.56 7.80
CA PHE A 3 17.90 -27.69 8.71
C PHE A 3 17.61 -28.97 7.91
N GLY A 4 18.42 -30.02 8.14
CA GLY A 4 18.33 -31.28 7.41
C GLY A 4 18.90 -31.29 6.02
N ASP A 5 19.77 -30.35 5.65
CA ASP A 5 20.43 -30.18 4.33
C ASP A 5 19.51 -30.16 3.12
N LYS A 6 18.25 -29.76 3.33
CA LYS A 6 17.26 -29.61 2.25
C LYS A 6 17.48 -28.32 1.48
N PRO A 7 17.15 -28.26 0.18
CA PRO A 7 17.05 -27.02 -0.56
C PRO A 7 16.10 -26.02 0.14
N PHE A 8 16.34 -24.72 0.03
CA PHE A 8 15.48 -23.71 0.65
C PHE A 8 14.00 -23.88 0.31
N LYS A 9 13.68 -24.29 -0.93
CA LYS A 9 12.31 -24.53 -1.39
C LYS A 9 11.59 -25.69 -0.69
N GLU A 10 12.36 -26.64 -0.15
CA GLU A 10 11.85 -27.83 0.53
C GLU A 10 11.97 -27.75 2.06
N SER A 11 12.43 -26.62 2.56
CA SER A 11 12.61 -26.36 3.97
C SER A 11 11.49 -25.48 4.52
N VAL A 12 11.46 -25.30 5.85
CA VAL A 12 10.55 -24.37 6.54
C VAL A 12 10.93 -22.89 6.34
N CYS A 13 11.83 -22.59 5.42
CA CYS A 13 12.31 -21.24 5.14
C CYS A 13 11.18 -20.38 4.52
N VAL A 14 10.87 -19.26 5.16
CA VAL A 14 9.89 -18.28 4.68
C VAL A 14 10.52 -17.15 3.84
N SER A 15 11.77 -17.31 3.44
CA SER A 15 12.54 -16.36 2.62
C SER A 15 12.57 -14.93 3.17
N CYS A 16 12.52 -14.75 4.48
CA CYS A 16 12.50 -13.43 5.14
C CYS A 16 13.81 -12.65 4.99
N GLY A 17 14.94 -13.32 4.65
CA GLY A 17 16.24 -12.69 4.46
C GLY A 17 16.97 -12.31 5.75
N GLU A 18 16.50 -12.73 6.92
CA GLU A 18 17.16 -12.41 8.20
C GLU A 18 18.56 -13.02 8.30
N CYS A 19 18.74 -14.23 7.79
CA CYS A 19 20.07 -14.87 7.72
C CYS A 19 21.07 -14.04 6.90
N VAL A 20 20.63 -13.37 5.85
CA VAL A 20 21.46 -12.47 5.04
C VAL A 20 21.84 -11.22 5.82
N GLU A 21 20.89 -10.63 6.52
CA GLU A 21 21.13 -9.40 7.32
C GLU A 21 22.01 -9.65 8.54
N ARG A 22 21.96 -10.85 9.10
CA ARG A 22 22.73 -11.26 10.28
C ARG A 22 24.08 -11.88 9.93
N CYS A 23 24.37 -12.15 8.67
CA CYS A 23 25.64 -12.76 8.26
C CYS A 23 26.80 -11.79 8.49
N PRO A 24 27.72 -12.03 9.43
CA PRO A 24 28.79 -11.09 9.75
C PRO A 24 29.89 -11.04 8.69
N THR A 25 30.01 -12.12 7.91
CA THR A 25 31.05 -12.26 6.87
C THR A 25 30.55 -11.91 5.48
N ALA A 26 29.29 -11.52 5.32
CA ALA A 26 28.63 -11.31 4.04
C ALA A 26 28.69 -12.52 3.07
N ALA A 27 28.89 -13.73 3.61
CA ALA A 27 28.85 -14.96 2.82
C ALA A 27 27.46 -15.21 2.22
N LEU A 28 26.41 -14.67 2.85
CA LEU A 28 25.05 -14.70 2.34
C LEU A 28 24.71 -13.31 1.79
N THR A 29 24.45 -13.23 0.49
CA THR A 29 24.05 -12.00 -0.18
C THR A 29 22.78 -12.21 -0.99
N PRO A 30 21.93 -11.19 -1.15
CA PRO A 30 20.81 -11.28 -2.10
C PRO A 30 21.36 -11.42 -3.52
N ARG A 31 20.72 -12.26 -4.32
CA ARG A 31 21.15 -12.54 -5.71
C ARG A 31 21.24 -11.29 -6.59
N MET A 32 20.44 -10.26 -6.29
CA MET A 32 20.36 -9.01 -7.04
C MET A 32 20.64 -7.82 -6.10
N ALA A 33 21.74 -7.86 -5.36
CA ALA A 33 22.10 -6.77 -4.45
C ALA A 33 22.59 -5.55 -5.23
N GLU A 34 21.85 -4.44 -5.11
CA GLU A 34 22.34 -3.10 -5.50
C GLU A 34 22.73 -2.32 -4.25
N PHE A 35 23.83 -1.55 -4.34
CA PHE A 35 24.25 -0.70 -3.24
C PHE A 35 23.55 0.67 -3.33
N PRO A 36 22.90 1.13 -2.25
CA PRO A 36 22.27 2.44 -2.22
C PRO A 36 23.31 3.56 -2.14
N THR A 37 23.00 4.70 -2.75
CA THR A 37 23.78 5.94 -2.61
C THR A 37 23.37 6.78 -1.42
N ARG A 38 22.10 6.64 -0.96
CA ARG A 38 21.58 7.28 0.25
C ARG A 38 20.59 6.37 0.98
N ARG A 39 20.35 6.66 2.25
CA ARG A 39 19.36 5.97 3.07
C ARG A 39 18.37 6.94 3.66
N VAL A 40 17.08 6.56 3.66
CA VAL A 40 15.99 7.34 4.21
C VAL A 40 15.30 6.51 5.28
N LYS A 41 15.25 7.04 6.50
CA LYS A 41 14.51 6.42 7.61
C LYS A 41 13.01 6.62 7.40
N THR A 42 12.24 5.56 7.58
CA THR A 42 10.77 5.58 7.45
C THR A 42 10.14 4.42 8.22
N THR A 43 8.83 4.35 8.17
CA THR A 43 8.02 3.26 8.75
C THR A 43 7.51 2.35 7.64
N CYS A 44 7.47 1.06 7.90
CA CYS A 44 6.94 0.05 6.99
C CYS A 44 5.43 0.23 6.78
N PRO A 45 4.93 0.35 5.52
CA PRO A 45 3.52 0.61 5.25
C PRO A 45 2.64 -0.65 5.15
N PHE A 46 3.19 -1.86 5.40
CA PHE A 46 2.48 -3.10 5.09
C PHE A 46 1.51 -3.60 6.15
N CYS A 47 1.61 -3.14 7.39
CA CYS A 47 0.69 -3.51 8.46
C CYS A 47 0.84 -2.61 9.68
N GLY A 48 -0.07 -2.74 10.65
CA GLY A 48 -0.10 -1.97 11.88
C GLY A 48 1.02 -2.25 12.88
N VAL A 49 1.98 -3.16 12.58
CA VAL A 49 3.17 -3.37 13.45
C VAL A 49 4.01 -2.11 13.51
N GLY A 50 4.11 -1.33 12.42
CA GLY A 50 4.84 -0.06 12.41
C GLY A 50 6.36 -0.22 12.50
N CYS A 51 6.92 -1.26 11.87
CA CYS A 51 8.36 -1.51 11.86
C CYS A 51 9.14 -0.32 11.30
N GLY A 52 10.14 0.17 12.06
CA GLY A 52 11.09 1.16 11.57
C GLY A 52 12.07 0.53 10.57
N LEU A 53 12.31 1.22 9.47
CA LEU A 53 13.25 0.75 8.45
C LEU A 53 13.99 1.89 7.76
N HIS A 54 15.08 1.55 7.10
CA HIS A 54 15.82 2.43 6.21
C HIS A 54 15.66 1.95 4.78
N LEU A 55 15.13 2.79 3.91
CA LEU A 55 15.11 2.56 2.47
C LEU A 55 16.44 3.01 1.87
N GLY A 56 17.11 2.10 1.21
CA GLY A 56 18.28 2.38 0.40
C GLY A 56 17.84 2.85 -0.99
N VAL A 57 18.26 4.05 -1.39
CA VAL A 57 17.89 4.68 -2.64
C VAL A 57 19.11 4.86 -3.53
N ARG A 58 18.95 4.60 -4.83
CA ARG A 58 19.94 4.84 -5.88
C ARG A 58 19.25 5.53 -7.06
N GLY A 59 19.63 6.78 -7.32
CA GLY A 59 18.83 7.64 -8.19
C GLY A 59 17.42 7.78 -7.66
N ASP A 60 16.43 7.52 -8.49
CA ASP A 60 15.00 7.58 -8.14
C ASP A 60 14.40 6.21 -7.74
N ARG A 61 15.26 5.18 -7.60
CA ARG A 61 14.81 3.82 -7.30
C ARG A 61 15.14 3.40 -5.87
N ILE A 62 14.20 2.71 -5.23
CA ILE A 62 14.46 1.98 -3.98
C ILE A 62 15.10 0.64 -4.36
N VAL A 63 16.30 0.39 -3.84
CA VAL A 63 17.09 -0.80 -4.16
C VAL A 63 17.28 -1.72 -2.96
N GLN A 64 16.96 -1.24 -1.74
CA GLN A 64 17.15 -2.01 -0.52
C GLN A 64 16.18 -1.52 0.57
N ALA A 65 15.73 -2.43 1.44
CA ALA A 65 15.12 -2.09 2.72
C ALA A 65 15.84 -2.84 3.84
N LYS A 66 16.30 -2.11 4.86
CA LYS A 66 16.92 -2.65 6.08
C LYS A 66 16.16 -2.20 7.30
N GLY A 67 16.00 -3.11 8.28
CA GLY A 67 15.37 -2.76 9.54
C GLY A 67 16.19 -1.73 10.32
N ASP A 68 15.50 -0.80 10.97
CA ASP A 68 16.11 0.16 11.87
C ASP A 68 16.38 -0.47 13.23
N ARG A 69 17.66 -0.68 13.57
CA ARG A 69 18.08 -1.25 14.85
C ARG A 69 17.73 -0.37 16.05
N SER A 70 17.54 0.92 15.85
CA SER A 70 17.13 1.86 16.89
C SER A 70 15.61 1.89 17.13
N SER A 71 14.83 1.25 16.25
CA SER A 71 13.38 1.17 16.40
C SER A 71 13.00 0.30 17.60
N PRO A 72 12.21 0.81 18.56
CA PRO A 72 11.74 0.02 19.71
C PRO A 72 10.77 -1.09 19.29
N VAL A 73 10.14 -0.96 18.13
CA VAL A 73 9.12 -1.87 17.63
C VAL A 73 9.73 -3.17 17.11
N ASN A 74 10.68 -3.08 16.18
CA ASN A 74 11.21 -4.24 15.47
C ASN A 74 12.71 -4.48 15.66
N ARG A 75 13.43 -3.57 16.31
CA ARG A 75 14.87 -3.71 16.66
C ARG A 75 15.75 -4.17 15.49
N GLY A 76 15.41 -3.75 14.28
CA GLY A 76 16.11 -4.09 13.04
C GLY A 76 15.57 -5.32 12.31
N GLU A 77 14.62 -6.03 12.87
CA GLU A 77 14.02 -7.21 12.23
C GLU A 77 12.93 -6.80 11.23
N LEU A 78 12.83 -7.53 10.13
CA LEU A 78 11.81 -7.31 9.12
C LEU A 78 11.28 -8.64 8.60
N CYS A 79 9.98 -8.73 8.41
CA CYS A 79 9.40 -9.84 7.66
C CYS A 79 9.71 -9.72 6.15
N VAL A 80 9.38 -10.76 5.38
CA VAL A 80 9.61 -10.80 3.93
C VAL A 80 9.01 -9.58 3.20
N ARG A 81 7.83 -9.12 3.59
CA ARG A 81 7.18 -7.94 2.97
C ARG A 81 7.96 -6.65 3.25
N GLY A 82 8.31 -6.39 4.50
CA GLY A 82 9.07 -5.19 4.86
C GLY A 82 10.44 -5.14 4.19
N ARG A 83 11.09 -6.31 4.01
CA ARG A 83 12.43 -6.41 3.42
C ARG A 83 12.44 -6.34 1.90
N TYR A 84 11.46 -6.95 1.22
CA TYR A 84 11.49 -7.11 -0.24
C TYR A 84 10.26 -6.53 -0.96
N GLY A 85 9.23 -6.11 -0.22
CA GLY A 85 7.98 -5.67 -0.82
C GLY A 85 7.99 -4.27 -1.46
N TYR A 86 9.06 -3.52 -1.39
CA TYR A 86 9.14 -2.13 -1.85
C TYR A 86 9.08 -1.94 -3.37
N GLY A 87 9.14 -3.02 -4.16
CA GLY A 87 9.13 -2.94 -5.63
C GLY A 87 7.89 -2.24 -6.22
N PHE A 88 6.76 -2.24 -5.49
CA PHE A 88 5.54 -1.57 -5.96
C PHE A 88 5.69 -0.04 -6.09
N VAL A 89 6.61 0.56 -5.33
CA VAL A 89 6.80 2.02 -5.32
C VAL A 89 7.25 2.53 -6.70
N GLY A 90 8.18 1.81 -7.33
CA GLY A 90 8.70 2.14 -8.66
C GLY A 90 8.06 1.34 -9.80
N SER A 91 6.95 0.64 -9.55
CA SER A 91 6.28 -0.15 -10.60
C SER A 91 5.69 0.75 -11.68
N PRO A 92 5.97 0.50 -12.97
CA PRO A 92 5.33 1.22 -14.07
C PRO A 92 3.82 0.99 -14.15
N SER A 93 3.32 -0.08 -13.50
CA SER A 93 1.89 -0.37 -13.41
C SER A 93 1.21 0.30 -12.22
N ARG A 94 1.93 1.12 -11.45
CA ARG A 94 1.35 1.82 -10.31
C ARG A 94 0.41 2.91 -10.78
N VAL A 95 -0.81 2.92 -10.25
CA VAL A 95 -1.77 4.01 -10.44
C VAL A 95 -1.26 5.23 -9.65
N THR A 96 -0.97 6.33 -10.35
CA THR A 96 -0.42 7.57 -9.78
C THR A 96 -1.40 8.73 -9.80
N THR A 97 -2.51 8.59 -10.53
CA THR A 97 -3.59 9.57 -10.63
C THR A 97 -4.91 8.92 -10.21
N PRO A 98 -5.85 9.67 -9.65
CA PRO A 98 -7.17 9.14 -9.34
C PRO A 98 -7.90 8.69 -10.61
N LEU A 99 -8.60 7.57 -10.51
CA LEU A 99 -9.38 6.99 -11.60
C LEU A 99 -10.85 6.90 -11.19
N VAL A 100 -11.74 7.35 -12.04
CA VAL A 100 -13.19 7.24 -11.87
C VAL A 100 -13.76 6.43 -13.02
N ARG A 101 -14.73 5.58 -12.75
CA ARG A 101 -15.42 4.83 -13.79
C ARG A 101 -16.23 5.80 -14.67
N ALA A 102 -16.05 5.76 -15.99
CA ALA A 102 -16.73 6.66 -16.94
C ALA A 102 -18.23 6.40 -17.01
N TYR A 103 -18.63 5.16 -16.75
CA TYR A 103 -20.03 4.76 -16.64
C TYR A 103 -20.21 3.94 -15.37
N ASP A 104 -21.01 4.45 -14.44
CA ASP A 104 -21.48 3.71 -13.29
C ASP A 104 -23.01 3.78 -13.30
N PRO A 105 -23.71 2.63 -13.49
CA PRO A 105 -25.17 2.60 -13.49
C PRO A 105 -25.80 3.00 -12.15
N PHE A 106 -25.02 2.98 -11.06
CA PHE A 106 -25.46 3.39 -9.73
C PHE A 106 -25.14 4.85 -9.41
N THR A 107 -24.17 5.44 -10.07
CA THR A 107 -23.87 6.86 -9.99
C THR A 107 -24.40 7.50 -11.27
N ARG A 108 -25.56 8.15 -11.20
CA ARG A 108 -26.06 8.99 -12.30
C ARG A 108 -25.14 10.19 -12.46
N LEU A 109 -23.96 9.97 -13.07
CA LEU A 109 -23.02 11.01 -13.45
C LEU A 109 -23.62 12.02 -14.44
N ASP A 110 -24.77 11.71 -15.01
CA ASP A 110 -25.56 12.54 -15.92
C ASP A 110 -26.38 13.63 -15.21
N GLN A 111 -26.51 13.59 -13.88
CA GLN A 111 -27.25 14.59 -13.12
C GLN A 111 -26.35 15.54 -12.33
N GLY A 112 -25.58 16.37 -13.03
CA GLY A 112 -24.97 17.56 -12.45
C GLY A 112 -23.48 17.56 -12.16
N TYR A 113 -22.72 16.53 -12.55
CA TYR A 113 -21.26 16.62 -12.57
C TYR A 113 -20.81 17.19 -13.93
N ASP A 114 -20.76 18.51 -14.01
CA ASP A 114 -20.13 19.24 -15.12
C ASP A 114 -18.60 19.23 -14.97
N GLY A 115 -18.04 18.06 -14.80
CA GLY A 115 -16.61 17.80 -14.89
C GLY A 115 -16.20 17.67 -16.34
N GLY A 116 -16.25 18.80 -17.06
CA GLY A 116 -15.78 19.02 -18.42
C GLY A 116 -15.44 17.74 -19.20
N ARG A 117 -16.29 17.36 -20.15
CA ARG A 117 -16.04 16.27 -21.10
C ARG A 117 -14.82 16.50 -22.02
N GLU A 118 -13.92 17.39 -21.62
CA GLU A 118 -12.68 17.64 -22.32
C GLU A 118 -11.67 16.53 -22.01
N LYS A 119 -11.59 15.62 -22.98
CA LYS A 119 -10.58 14.57 -23.12
C LYS A 119 -10.51 13.53 -21.99
N LEU A 120 -11.42 12.57 -22.07
CA LEU A 120 -11.26 11.26 -21.46
C LEU A 120 -9.97 10.59 -21.98
N VAL A 121 -8.87 10.74 -21.28
CA VAL A 121 -7.62 10.04 -21.60
C VAL A 121 -7.71 8.65 -21.00
N ARG A 122 -7.81 7.63 -21.84
CA ARG A 122 -7.71 6.24 -21.36
C ARG A 122 -6.35 6.03 -20.73
N SER A 123 -6.31 5.61 -19.47
CA SER A 123 -5.05 5.30 -18.80
C SER A 123 -4.36 4.12 -19.49
N PRO A 124 -3.11 4.27 -19.98
CA PRO A 124 -2.36 3.19 -20.60
C PRO A 124 -2.01 2.05 -19.64
N LEU A 125 -2.22 2.24 -18.33
CA LEU A 125 -1.91 1.26 -17.28
C LEU A 125 -2.99 0.19 -17.10
N ILE A 126 -4.18 0.42 -17.63
CA ILE A 126 -5.30 -0.52 -17.51
C ILE A 126 -5.45 -1.28 -18.82
N LYS A 127 -4.88 -2.47 -18.87
CA LYS A 127 -4.82 -3.34 -20.07
C LYS A 127 -6.14 -4.02 -20.47
N GLN A 128 -7.22 -3.78 -19.75
CA GLN A 128 -8.56 -4.23 -20.14
C GLN A 128 -9.39 -3.02 -20.54
N GLU A 129 -10.37 -3.20 -21.39
CA GLU A 129 -11.38 -2.22 -21.78
C GLU A 129 -12.17 -1.73 -20.55
N SER A 130 -11.46 -1.05 -19.66
CA SER A 130 -12.03 -0.49 -18.44
C SER A 130 -12.45 0.93 -18.76
N ASP A 131 -13.70 1.20 -18.50
CA ASP A 131 -14.33 2.52 -18.60
C ASP A 131 -13.83 3.50 -17.52
N PHE A 132 -12.56 3.41 -17.13
CA PHE A 132 -11.94 4.31 -16.16
C PHE A 132 -11.29 5.50 -16.83
N VAL A 133 -11.48 6.67 -16.25
CA VAL A 133 -10.91 7.95 -16.69
C VAL A 133 -10.06 8.56 -15.59
N GLU A 134 -8.97 9.19 -15.99
CA GLU A 134 -8.13 9.96 -15.08
C GLU A 134 -8.81 11.28 -14.74
N VAL A 135 -8.79 11.62 -13.46
CA VAL A 135 -9.35 12.86 -12.91
C VAL A 135 -8.37 13.53 -11.96
N THR A 136 -8.58 14.79 -11.64
CA THR A 136 -7.79 15.46 -10.61
C THR A 136 -8.25 15.05 -9.21
N TRP A 137 -7.39 15.26 -8.21
CA TRP A 137 -7.75 15.02 -6.80
C TRP A 137 -8.95 15.84 -6.37
N ASP A 138 -9.06 17.10 -6.79
CA ASP A 138 -10.20 17.97 -6.46
C ASP A 138 -11.50 17.44 -7.05
N GLN A 139 -11.45 16.92 -8.27
CA GLN A 139 -12.61 16.31 -8.92
C GLN A 139 -13.07 15.05 -8.20
N VAL A 140 -12.16 14.11 -7.90
CA VAL A 140 -12.54 12.87 -7.24
C VAL A 140 -13.02 13.09 -5.81
N ILE A 141 -12.43 14.04 -5.06
CA ILE A 141 -12.86 14.36 -3.70
C ILE A 141 -14.27 14.93 -3.71
N LYS A 142 -14.58 15.88 -4.61
CA LYS A 142 -15.93 16.43 -4.77
C LYS A 142 -16.94 15.34 -5.15
N TYR A 143 -16.57 14.48 -6.10
CA TYR A 143 -17.40 13.36 -6.52
C TYR A 143 -17.71 12.39 -5.38
N VAL A 144 -16.69 11.95 -4.65
CA VAL A 144 -16.87 11.05 -3.50
C VAL A 144 -17.70 11.71 -2.41
N ALA A 145 -17.42 12.97 -2.07
CA ALA A 145 -18.14 13.70 -1.05
C ALA A 145 -19.63 13.86 -1.40
N SER A 146 -19.95 14.23 -2.64
CA SER A 146 -21.35 14.35 -3.10
C SER A 146 -22.07 13.01 -3.08
N SER A 147 -21.41 11.94 -3.48
CA SER A 147 -21.97 10.58 -3.46
C SER A 147 -22.25 10.10 -2.05
N LEU A 148 -21.31 10.29 -1.13
CA LEU A 148 -21.43 9.85 0.27
C LEU A 148 -22.44 10.68 1.06
N ALA A 149 -22.66 11.95 0.69
CA ALA A 149 -23.64 12.82 1.36
C ALA A 149 -25.10 12.32 1.29
N HIS A 150 -25.39 11.37 0.40
CA HIS A 150 -26.72 10.75 0.31
C HIS A 150 -26.93 9.62 1.34
N TYR A 151 -25.91 9.21 2.06
CA TYR A 151 -25.93 8.07 2.97
C TYR A 151 -25.51 8.50 4.37
N THR A 152 -26.22 8.01 5.40
CA THR A 152 -25.90 8.28 6.81
C THR A 152 -26.20 7.09 7.69
N GLY A 153 -25.54 6.99 8.83
CA GLY A 153 -25.85 6.01 9.87
C GLY A 153 -25.83 4.56 9.36
N ASP A 154 -26.93 3.87 9.48
CA ASP A 154 -27.06 2.44 9.14
C ASP A 154 -27.03 2.16 7.61
N GLN A 155 -27.13 3.19 6.79
CA GLN A 155 -27.00 3.05 5.34
C GLN A 155 -25.55 2.93 4.88
N PHE A 156 -24.58 3.13 5.79
CA PHE A 156 -23.16 3.12 5.49
C PHE A 156 -22.44 2.04 6.31
N ALA A 157 -21.60 1.29 5.65
CA ALA A 157 -20.66 0.36 6.27
C ALA A 157 -19.28 0.47 5.64
N ALA A 158 -18.24 0.22 6.43
CA ALA A 158 -16.86 0.35 6.00
C ALA A 158 -16.04 -0.89 6.36
N PHE A 159 -15.06 -1.19 5.51
CA PHE A 159 -14.08 -2.23 5.76
C PHE A 159 -12.68 -1.66 5.74
N SER A 160 -11.97 -1.83 6.85
CA SER A 160 -10.57 -1.48 6.98
C SER A 160 -9.69 -2.73 6.80
N SER A 161 -8.41 -2.64 7.11
CA SER A 161 -7.50 -3.77 6.93
C SER A 161 -6.41 -3.82 7.99
N ALA A 162 -6.10 -5.02 8.47
CA ALA A 162 -4.91 -5.28 9.27
C ALA A 162 -3.60 -5.11 8.46
N LYS A 163 -3.71 -4.99 7.13
CA LYS A 163 -2.58 -4.74 6.21
C LYS A 163 -2.37 -3.26 5.91
N CYS A 164 -3.10 -2.38 6.58
CA CYS A 164 -2.88 -0.92 6.56
C CYS A 164 -2.05 -0.48 7.76
N THR A 165 -1.54 0.74 7.71
CA THR A 165 -0.88 1.34 8.87
C THR A 165 -1.91 1.65 9.98
N ASN A 166 -1.44 1.87 11.20
CA ASN A 166 -2.32 2.27 12.30
C ASN A 166 -2.95 3.64 12.04
N GLU A 167 -2.19 4.53 11.40
CA GLU A 167 -2.64 5.87 11.01
C GLU A 167 -3.78 5.81 10.00
N ASP A 168 -3.68 4.97 8.97
CA ASP A 168 -4.75 4.76 7.99
C ASP A 168 -6.02 4.25 8.67
N ASN A 169 -5.89 3.23 9.52
CA ASN A 169 -7.01 2.65 10.24
C ASN A 169 -7.67 3.67 11.19
N TYR A 170 -6.86 4.47 11.90
CA TYR A 170 -7.34 5.52 12.80
C TYR A 170 -8.13 6.59 12.04
N ILE A 171 -7.57 7.15 10.98
CA ILE A 171 -8.21 8.21 10.19
C ILE A 171 -9.48 7.69 9.54
N PHE A 172 -9.46 6.48 9.01
CA PHE A 172 -10.64 5.89 8.39
C PHE A 172 -11.76 5.65 9.42
N GLN A 173 -11.44 5.10 10.60
CA GLN A 173 -12.42 4.94 11.67
C GLN A 173 -12.97 6.29 12.14
N LYS A 174 -12.12 7.31 12.26
CA LYS A 174 -12.53 8.69 12.62
C LYS A 174 -13.51 9.24 11.57
N PHE A 175 -13.24 9.06 10.27
CA PHE A 175 -14.13 9.46 9.20
C PHE A 175 -15.49 8.78 9.31
N VAL A 176 -15.51 7.45 9.47
CA VAL A 176 -16.76 6.68 9.59
C VAL A 176 -17.61 7.16 10.76
N ARG A 177 -17.00 7.40 11.91
CA ARG A 177 -17.73 7.83 13.11
C ARG A 177 -18.13 9.30 13.10
N ALA A 178 -17.23 10.19 12.71
CA ALA A 178 -17.46 11.63 12.79
C ALA A 178 -18.23 12.20 11.60
N VAL A 179 -18.06 11.63 10.41
CA VAL A 179 -18.68 12.14 9.17
C VAL A 179 -19.90 11.32 8.79
N MET A 180 -19.77 9.98 8.76
CA MET A 180 -20.86 9.10 8.35
C MET A 180 -21.83 8.76 9.49
N GLY A 181 -21.47 9.06 10.74
CA GLY A 181 -22.34 8.92 11.92
C GLY A 181 -22.62 7.46 12.29
N THR A 182 -21.73 6.52 12.01
CA THR A 182 -21.96 5.09 12.30
C THR A 182 -20.73 4.42 12.91
N ASN A 183 -20.96 3.29 13.59
CA ASN A 183 -19.92 2.35 14.05
C ASN A 183 -19.82 1.11 13.16
N ASN A 184 -20.47 1.08 12.02
CA ASN A 184 -20.46 -0.05 11.08
C ASN A 184 -19.12 -0.11 10.33
N ILE A 185 -18.05 -0.36 11.06
CA ILE A 185 -16.70 -0.54 10.52
C ILE A 185 -16.07 -1.80 11.10
N ASP A 186 -15.48 -2.61 10.25
CA ASP A 186 -14.76 -3.81 10.63
C ASP A 186 -13.50 -3.99 9.76
N HIS A 187 -12.70 -5.02 10.00
CA HIS A 187 -11.50 -5.32 9.22
C HIS A 187 -11.23 -6.82 9.12
N CYS A 188 -10.35 -7.20 8.20
CA CYS A 188 -10.09 -8.57 7.82
C CYS A 188 -9.36 -9.44 8.88
N ALA A 189 -8.89 -8.87 9.98
CA ALA A 189 -8.18 -9.61 11.04
C ALA A 189 -9.10 -10.05 12.19
N ARG A 190 -10.40 -9.78 12.08
CA ARG A 190 -11.38 -10.29 13.02
C ARG A 190 -11.71 -11.73 12.67
N LEU A 191 -11.29 -12.66 13.53
CA LEU A 191 -11.65 -14.08 13.51
C LEU A 191 -12.53 -14.39 14.70
#